data_b14cae6a2efa0658f258d6dfea203714
#
_entry.id   b14cae6a2efa0658f258d6dfea203714
#
_cell.length_a   1.000
_cell.length_b   1.000
_cell.length_c   1.000
_cell.angle_alpha   90.00
_cell.angle_beta   90.00
_cell.angle_gamma   90.00
#
_symmetry.space_group_name_H-M   'P 1'
#
loop_
_entity.id
_entity.type
_entity.pdbx_description
1 polymer ?
#
loop_
_entity_poly.entity_id
_entity_poly.type
_entity_poly.pdbx_seq_one_letter_code
_entity_poly.pdbx_strand_id
1 'polypeptide(L)'
;MVKAALYAALLLCALHAAAGRAPANTARTALVSLCDPAKIATLTSDRAANPRVRKIAYWLEVARQQGRDPQAEMDAVMEAFGWGGTLKGELTSKAMVRNRIIAERLGCLDAEGMELLRRGRAPTITRGPYAGEKLTVDHIIPRAVAPSLDLVLANLEFMPHSLNLRKGAKIGQRQLDLVDKLLAAGVLNREEHAAIMARETLGYAGN
;
A
#
# COMPACT_ATOMS: atom_id res chain seq x y z
N MET A 1 44.55 26.88 13.36
CA MET A 1 43.10 27.10 13.63
C MET A 1 42.18 26.50 12.56
N VAL A 2 42.55 26.44 11.29
CA VAL A 2 41.67 25.88 10.19
C VAL A 2 41.44 24.37 10.31
N LYS A 3 42.40 23.57 10.78
CA LYS A 3 42.25 22.09 10.91
C LYS A 3 41.24 21.67 11.99
N ALA A 4 41.11 22.44 13.08
CA ALA A 4 40.16 22.13 14.16
C ALA A 4 38.70 22.38 13.75
N ALA A 5 38.45 23.39 12.92
CA ALA A 5 37.10 23.68 12.38
C ALA A 5 36.62 22.62 11.41
N LEU A 6 37.51 22.03 10.61
CA LEU A 6 37.17 20.96 9.66
C LEU A 6 36.80 19.67 10.37
N TYR A 7 37.49 19.30 11.45
CA TYR A 7 37.14 18.11 12.25
C TYR A 7 35.81 18.28 13.00
N ALA A 8 35.51 19.48 13.51
CA ALA A 8 34.23 19.75 14.16
C ALA A 8 33.05 19.67 13.17
N ALA A 9 33.22 20.16 11.94
CA ALA A 9 32.18 20.04 10.88
C ALA A 9 31.96 18.59 10.43
N LEU A 10 33.02 17.78 10.30
CA LEU A 10 32.92 16.38 9.97
C LEU A 10 32.27 15.56 11.10
N LEU A 11 32.56 15.88 12.38
CA LEU A 11 31.92 15.22 13.52
C LEU A 11 30.41 15.59 13.60
N LEU A 12 30.05 16.87 13.36
CA LEU A 12 28.63 17.28 13.32
C LEU A 12 27.86 16.60 12.17
N CYS A 13 28.44 16.46 10.99
CA CYS A 13 27.82 15.72 9.89
C CYS A 13 27.65 14.24 10.22
N ALA A 14 28.63 13.60 10.89
CA ALA A 14 28.52 12.20 11.31
C ALA A 14 27.46 11.99 12.41
N LEU A 15 27.31 12.94 13.34
CA LEU A 15 26.26 12.90 14.37
C LEU A 15 24.86 13.12 13.80
N HIS A 16 24.69 13.95 12.77
CA HIS A 16 23.39 14.14 12.10
C HIS A 16 23.00 12.95 11.22
N ALA A 17 23.97 12.21 10.68
CA ALA A 17 23.71 10.96 9.94
C ALA A 17 23.33 9.78 10.85
N ALA A 18 23.65 9.84 12.14
CA ALA A 18 23.31 8.81 13.12
C ALA A 18 21.94 9.02 13.80
N ALA A 19 21.38 10.23 13.72
CA ALA A 19 20.10 10.56 14.32
C ALA A 19 18.96 10.17 13.38
N GLY A 20 18.51 8.88 13.41
CA GLY A 20 17.24 8.50 12.82
C GLY A 20 17.17 7.17 12.06
N ARG A 21 18.21 6.35 12.03
CA ARG A 21 18.09 5.04 11.41
C ARG A 21 17.42 4.09 12.39
N ALA A 22 16.11 3.87 12.19
CA ALA A 22 15.39 2.86 12.95
C ALA A 22 16.13 1.50 12.83
N PRO A 23 16.24 0.70 13.92
CA PRO A 23 16.90 -0.60 13.87
C PRO A 23 16.33 -1.44 12.73
N ALA A 24 17.18 -2.23 12.06
CA ALA A 24 16.80 -3.03 10.88
C ALA A 24 15.54 -3.89 11.09
N ASN A 25 15.27 -4.29 12.33
CA ASN A 25 14.12 -5.10 12.70
C ASN A 25 12.82 -4.30 12.85
N THR A 26 12.88 -2.96 13.01
CA THR A 26 11.70 -2.13 13.28
C THR A 26 10.74 -2.08 12.11
N ALA A 27 11.25 -1.98 10.87
CA ALA A 27 10.38 -1.92 9.68
C ALA A 27 9.61 -3.24 9.49
N ARG A 28 10.27 -4.39 9.59
CA ARG A 28 9.62 -5.70 9.47
C ARG A 28 8.59 -5.92 10.56
N THR A 29 8.90 -5.61 11.81
CA THR A 29 7.96 -5.72 12.94
C THR A 29 6.72 -4.86 12.71
N ALA A 30 6.91 -3.62 12.22
CA ALA A 30 5.81 -2.75 11.88
C ALA A 30 4.96 -3.29 10.72
N LEU A 31 5.59 -3.81 9.65
CA LEU A 31 4.91 -4.42 8.52
C LEU A 31 4.09 -5.64 8.95
N VAL A 32 4.64 -6.55 9.76
CA VAL A 32 3.89 -7.68 10.33
C VAL A 32 2.67 -7.16 11.11
N SER A 33 2.84 -6.18 12.02
CA SER A 33 1.71 -5.64 12.77
C SER A 33 0.64 -4.96 11.91
N LEU A 34 1.03 -4.30 10.81
CA LEU A 34 0.11 -3.61 9.91
C LEU A 34 -0.64 -4.58 8.98
N CYS A 35 -0.01 -5.69 8.59
CA CYS A 35 -0.62 -6.71 7.73
C CYS A 35 -1.33 -7.82 8.51
N ASP A 36 -1.29 -7.80 9.85
CA ASP A 36 -1.88 -8.82 10.72
C ASP A 36 -3.38 -9.00 10.42
N PRO A 37 -3.79 -10.18 9.91
CA PRO A 37 -5.17 -10.42 9.52
C PRO A 37 -6.13 -10.36 10.71
N ALA A 38 -5.69 -10.77 11.90
CA ALA A 38 -6.52 -10.69 13.09
C ALA A 38 -6.81 -9.24 13.49
N LYS A 39 -5.81 -8.35 13.39
CA LYS A 39 -5.99 -6.91 13.65
C LYS A 39 -6.79 -6.22 12.54
N ILE A 40 -6.65 -6.66 11.28
CA ILE A 40 -7.44 -6.12 10.16
C ILE A 40 -8.91 -6.49 10.36
N ALA A 41 -9.23 -7.73 10.75
CA ALA A 41 -10.59 -8.19 10.98
C ALA A 41 -11.33 -7.43 12.09
N THR A 42 -10.62 -6.75 13.01
CA THR A 42 -11.26 -5.92 14.06
C THR A 42 -11.63 -4.52 13.59
N LEU A 43 -11.31 -4.14 12.36
CA LEU A 43 -11.63 -2.82 11.82
C LEU A 43 -13.10 -2.77 11.42
N THR A 44 -13.85 -1.82 11.97
CA THR A 44 -15.31 -1.73 11.78
C THR A 44 -15.76 -0.51 10.98
N SER A 45 -14.92 0.53 10.88
CA SER A 45 -15.29 1.73 10.15
C SER A 45 -14.98 1.62 8.66
N ASP A 46 -15.73 2.31 7.83
CA ASP A 46 -15.50 2.44 6.41
C ASP A 46 -14.06 2.86 6.10
N ARG A 47 -13.42 2.18 5.15
CA ARG A 47 -12.05 2.48 4.72
C ARG A 47 -11.01 2.43 5.84
N ALA A 48 -11.29 1.69 6.90
CA ALA A 48 -10.41 1.59 8.07
C ALA A 48 -9.03 0.99 7.74
N ALA A 49 -8.89 0.25 6.63
CA ALA A 49 -7.62 -0.26 6.13
C ALA A 49 -6.74 0.84 5.48
N ASN A 50 -7.31 1.97 5.03
CA ASN A 50 -6.58 3.00 4.30
C ASN A 50 -5.36 3.57 5.05
N PRO A 51 -5.44 3.90 6.35
CA PRO A 51 -4.27 4.32 7.12
C PRO A 51 -3.18 3.25 7.20
N ARG A 52 -3.56 1.95 7.20
CA ARG A 52 -2.60 0.82 7.21
C ARG A 52 -1.83 0.75 5.90
N VAL A 53 -2.51 0.82 4.74
CA VAL A 53 -1.87 0.84 3.42
C VAL A 53 -0.84 1.95 3.32
N ARG A 54 -1.16 3.16 3.81
CA ARG A 54 -0.23 4.30 3.83
C ARG A 54 0.98 4.04 4.72
N LYS A 55 0.78 3.49 5.91
CA LYS A 55 1.87 3.13 6.83
C LYS A 55 2.72 1.98 6.29
N ILE A 56 2.13 1.02 5.57
CA ILE A 56 2.88 -0.06 4.90
C ILE A 56 3.82 0.55 3.85
N ALA A 57 3.32 1.46 3.00
CA ALA A 57 4.16 2.13 2.00
C ALA A 57 5.31 2.92 2.66
N TYR A 58 5.06 3.60 3.78
CA TYR A 58 6.10 4.25 4.58
C TYR A 58 7.19 3.25 5.03
N TRP A 59 6.81 2.14 5.65
CA TRP A 59 7.76 1.19 6.20
C TRP A 59 8.52 0.41 5.11
N LEU A 60 7.91 0.16 3.95
CA LEU A 60 8.60 -0.39 2.79
C LEU A 60 9.65 0.59 2.25
N GLU A 61 9.37 1.89 2.25
CA GLU A 61 10.35 2.89 1.86
C GLU A 61 11.49 3.00 2.88
N VAL A 62 11.20 2.97 4.18
CA VAL A 62 12.22 2.91 5.24
C VAL A 62 13.12 1.68 5.06
N ALA A 63 12.55 0.51 4.76
CA ALA A 63 13.32 -0.70 4.49
C ALA A 63 14.25 -0.52 3.27
N ARG A 64 13.73 0.04 2.18
CA ARG A 64 14.51 0.33 0.96
C ARG A 64 15.67 1.30 1.24
N GLN A 65 15.42 2.36 2.00
CA GLN A 65 16.47 3.33 2.41
C GLN A 65 17.54 2.68 3.30
N GLN A 66 17.21 1.58 3.96
CA GLN A 66 18.15 0.75 4.72
C GLN A 66 18.87 -0.30 3.86
N GLY A 67 18.69 -0.29 2.53
CA GLY A 67 19.31 -1.23 1.59
C GLY A 67 18.61 -2.60 1.54
N ARG A 68 17.37 -2.71 2.05
CA ARG A 68 16.58 -3.96 2.01
C ARG A 68 15.61 -3.92 0.84
N ASP A 69 15.38 -5.07 0.21
CA ASP A 69 14.41 -5.19 -0.86
C ASP A 69 12.98 -5.19 -0.32
N PRO A 70 12.12 -4.23 -0.73
CA PRO A 70 10.72 -4.16 -0.31
C PRO A 70 9.91 -5.43 -0.62
N GLN A 71 10.21 -6.12 -1.74
CA GLN A 71 9.52 -7.36 -2.09
C GLN A 71 9.88 -8.47 -1.11
N ALA A 72 11.17 -8.67 -0.84
CA ALA A 72 11.64 -9.66 0.13
C ALA A 72 11.11 -9.37 1.54
N GLU A 73 10.97 -8.09 1.93
CA GLU A 73 10.37 -7.73 3.21
C GLU A 73 8.89 -8.12 3.29
N MET A 74 8.13 -7.88 2.23
CA MET A 74 6.71 -8.28 2.20
C MET A 74 6.53 -9.79 2.13
N ASP A 75 7.39 -10.50 1.39
CA ASP A 75 7.33 -11.96 1.30
C ASP A 75 7.60 -12.59 2.68
N ALA A 76 8.59 -12.08 3.43
CA ALA A 76 8.84 -12.51 4.80
C ALA A 76 7.68 -12.18 5.76
N VAL A 77 6.94 -11.09 5.52
CA VAL A 77 5.69 -10.78 6.26
C VAL A 77 4.61 -11.82 5.94
N MET A 78 4.45 -12.22 4.68
CA MET A 78 3.48 -13.25 4.28
C MET A 78 3.83 -14.62 4.87
N GLU A 79 5.13 -14.97 4.91
CA GLU A 79 5.60 -16.18 5.59
C GLU A 79 5.22 -16.21 7.07
N ALA A 80 5.35 -15.07 7.77
CA ALA A 80 5.00 -14.96 9.20
C ALA A 80 3.52 -15.25 9.48
N PHE A 81 2.63 -15.13 8.47
CA PHE A 81 1.21 -15.49 8.57
C PHE A 81 0.88 -16.87 7.98
N GLY A 82 1.86 -17.65 7.57
CA GLY A 82 1.65 -18.93 6.89
C GLY A 82 1.09 -18.78 5.47
N TRP A 83 1.27 -17.60 4.85
CA TRP A 83 0.83 -17.31 3.48
C TRP A 83 2.00 -17.34 2.48
N GLY A 84 3.21 -17.66 2.93
CA GLY A 84 4.37 -17.84 2.07
C GLY A 84 4.09 -18.87 0.98
N GLY A 85 4.46 -18.57 -0.27
CA GLY A 85 4.21 -19.45 -1.42
C GLY A 85 2.75 -19.62 -1.83
N THR A 86 1.79 -19.00 -1.14
CA THR A 86 0.38 -19.03 -1.54
C THR A 86 0.03 -17.87 -2.47
N LEU A 87 -0.97 -18.06 -3.35
CA LEU A 87 -1.48 -17.00 -4.22
C LEU A 87 -2.01 -15.79 -3.42
N LYS A 88 -2.64 -16.04 -2.26
CA LYS A 88 -3.10 -14.98 -1.34
C LYS A 88 -1.94 -14.12 -0.85
N GLY A 89 -0.85 -14.74 -0.42
CA GLY A 89 0.37 -14.04 0.01
C GLY A 89 0.99 -13.25 -1.13
N GLU A 90 1.13 -13.86 -2.30
CA GLU A 90 1.67 -13.23 -3.50
C GLU A 90 0.87 -11.97 -3.91
N LEU A 91 -0.45 -12.06 -3.98
CA LEU A 91 -1.32 -10.94 -4.33
C LEU A 91 -1.20 -9.80 -3.32
N THR A 92 -1.17 -10.12 -2.02
CA THR A 92 -1.04 -9.12 -0.95
C THR A 92 0.34 -8.45 -0.99
N SER A 93 1.41 -9.23 -1.09
CA SER A 93 2.79 -8.74 -1.16
C SER A 93 2.97 -7.80 -2.35
N LYS A 94 2.63 -8.25 -3.56
CA LYS A 94 2.72 -7.46 -4.79
C LYS A 94 1.87 -6.19 -4.75
N ALA A 95 0.68 -6.22 -4.17
CA ALA A 95 -0.17 -5.04 -4.04
C ALA A 95 0.48 -3.96 -3.14
N MET A 96 1.05 -4.35 -2.02
CA MET A 96 1.68 -3.40 -1.10
C MET A 96 2.98 -2.80 -1.67
N VAL A 97 3.81 -3.63 -2.30
CA VAL A 97 5.02 -3.14 -3.00
C VAL A 97 4.65 -2.20 -4.15
N ARG A 98 3.63 -2.53 -4.94
CA ARG A 98 3.09 -1.65 -5.99
C ARG A 98 2.67 -0.29 -5.43
N ASN A 99 1.99 -0.25 -4.28
CA ASN A 99 1.60 1.00 -3.64
C ASN A 99 2.81 1.88 -3.28
N ARG A 100 3.88 1.31 -2.75
CA ARG A 100 5.12 2.04 -2.51
C ARG A 100 5.70 2.61 -3.81
N ILE A 101 5.70 1.82 -4.91
CA ILE A 101 6.19 2.27 -6.22
C ILE A 101 5.31 3.40 -6.79
N ILE A 102 4.00 3.33 -6.64
CA ILE A 102 3.09 4.40 -7.06
C ILE A 102 3.40 5.68 -6.29
N ALA A 103 3.57 5.61 -4.96
CA ALA A 103 3.93 6.76 -4.14
C ALA A 103 5.27 7.39 -4.57
N GLU A 104 6.26 6.57 -4.92
CA GLU A 104 7.56 7.03 -5.42
C GLU A 104 7.42 7.77 -6.76
N ARG A 105 6.75 7.16 -7.73
CA ARG A 105 6.53 7.74 -9.08
C ARG A 105 5.81 9.07 -9.03
N LEU A 106 4.86 9.21 -8.11
CA LEU A 106 4.07 10.42 -7.92
C LEU A 106 4.74 11.46 -7.00
N GLY A 107 5.99 11.19 -6.54
CA GLY A 107 6.76 12.12 -5.72
C GLY A 107 6.25 12.27 -4.28
N CYS A 108 5.55 11.27 -3.75
CA CYS A 108 4.96 11.28 -2.40
C CYS A 108 5.91 10.71 -1.33
N LEU A 109 7.17 10.42 -1.66
CA LEU A 109 8.19 9.89 -0.73
C LEU A 109 9.26 10.94 -0.37
N ASP A 110 8.97 12.21 -0.53
CA ASP A 110 9.75 13.31 0.04
C ASP A 110 9.53 13.41 1.57
N ALA A 111 10.22 14.33 2.23
CA ALA A 111 10.17 14.44 3.69
C ALA A 111 8.75 14.67 4.24
N GLU A 112 7.96 15.53 3.60
CA GLU A 112 6.57 15.80 3.99
C GLU A 112 5.68 14.59 3.72
N GLY A 113 5.78 13.99 2.53
CA GLY A 113 5.02 12.82 2.14
C GLY A 113 5.29 11.63 3.04
N MET A 114 6.55 11.37 3.39
CA MET A 114 6.95 10.33 4.33
C MET A 114 6.35 10.55 5.71
N GLU A 115 6.33 11.79 6.22
CA GLU A 115 5.72 12.09 7.52
C GLU A 115 4.19 11.88 7.49
N LEU A 116 3.52 12.27 6.40
CA LEU A 116 2.09 12.02 6.22
C LEU A 116 1.78 10.52 6.14
N LEU A 117 2.55 9.75 5.36
CA LEU A 117 2.40 8.30 5.25
C LEU A 117 2.63 7.62 6.61
N ARG A 118 3.65 8.04 7.36
CA ARG A 118 3.92 7.55 8.72
C ARG A 118 2.72 7.70 9.65
N ARG A 119 2.02 8.84 9.55
CA ARG A 119 0.78 9.11 10.31
C ARG A 119 -0.46 8.44 9.72
N GLY A 120 -0.35 7.73 8.59
CA GLY A 120 -1.49 7.13 7.88
C GLY A 120 -2.35 8.17 7.16
N ARG A 121 -1.83 9.35 6.86
CA ARG A 121 -2.52 10.44 6.14
C ARG A 121 -2.15 10.42 4.66
N ALA A 122 -3.04 10.98 3.81
CA ALA A 122 -2.82 11.08 2.37
C ALA A 122 -1.79 12.17 2.06
N PRO A 123 -0.64 11.83 1.42
CA PRO A 123 0.32 12.82 0.97
C PRO A 123 -0.21 13.60 -0.25
N THR A 124 0.43 14.74 -0.52
CA THR A 124 0.21 15.48 -1.76
C THR A 124 1.13 14.95 -2.84
N ILE A 125 0.61 14.76 -4.04
CA ILE A 125 1.36 14.36 -5.23
C ILE A 125 2.20 15.56 -5.68
N THR A 126 3.51 15.34 -5.88
CA THR A 126 4.44 16.42 -6.27
C THR A 126 4.95 16.27 -7.71
N ARG A 127 4.64 15.15 -8.40
CA ARG A 127 5.13 14.86 -9.76
C ARG A 127 4.02 14.43 -10.71
N GLY A 128 4.22 14.77 -11.99
CA GLY A 128 3.34 14.36 -13.08
C GLY A 128 2.05 15.19 -13.19
N PRO A 129 1.09 14.71 -14.01
CA PRO A 129 -0.11 15.49 -14.37
C PRO A 129 -1.11 15.66 -13.22
N TYR A 130 -0.90 14.98 -12.09
CA TYR A 130 -1.75 15.04 -10.90
C TYR A 130 -1.10 15.80 -9.74
N ALA A 131 -0.02 16.55 -10.00
CA ALA A 131 0.66 17.35 -8.98
C ALA A 131 -0.33 18.31 -8.31
N GLY A 132 -0.28 18.39 -6.96
CA GLY A 132 -1.22 19.15 -6.14
C GLY A 132 -2.41 18.35 -5.62
N GLU A 133 -2.72 17.19 -6.21
CA GLU A 133 -3.79 16.32 -5.72
C GLU A 133 -3.34 15.48 -4.51
N LYS A 134 -4.32 14.96 -3.77
CA LYS A 134 -4.06 13.96 -2.71
C LYS A 134 -3.92 12.55 -3.30
N LEU A 135 -2.92 11.81 -2.82
CA LEU A 135 -2.78 10.38 -3.08
C LEU A 135 -3.76 9.61 -2.19
N THR A 136 -4.85 9.14 -2.78
CA THR A 136 -5.89 8.39 -2.08
C THR A 136 -5.61 6.89 -2.10
N VAL A 137 -6.26 6.14 -1.21
CA VAL A 137 -6.39 4.67 -1.32
C VAL A 137 -7.73 4.37 -1.93
N ASP A 138 -7.74 3.63 -3.01
CA ASP A 138 -8.93 3.17 -3.71
C ASP A 138 -9.06 1.65 -3.65
N HIS A 139 -10.28 1.14 -3.81
CA HIS A 139 -10.57 -0.28 -3.99
C HIS A 139 -10.51 -0.64 -5.46
N ILE A 140 -9.61 -1.54 -5.87
CA ILE A 140 -9.50 -1.99 -7.26
C ILE A 140 -10.86 -2.52 -7.72
N ILE A 141 -11.42 -3.49 -6.99
CA ILE A 141 -12.83 -3.92 -7.11
C ILE A 141 -13.63 -3.02 -6.17
N PRO A 142 -14.55 -2.18 -6.70
CA PRO A 142 -15.24 -1.18 -5.89
C PRO A 142 -16.00 -1.80 -4.71
N ARG A 143 -15.96 -1.15 -3.55
CA ARG A 143 -16.68 -1.59 -2.34
C ARG A 143 -18.18 -1.73 -2.55
N ALA A 144 -18.79 -0.86 -3.36
CA ALA A 144 -20.20 -0.96 -3.71
C ALA A 144 -20.54 -2.24 -4.49
N VAL A 145 -19.55 -2.86 -5.12
CA VAL A 145 -19.70 -4.11 -5.87
C VAL A 145 -19.38 -5.32 -5.00
N ALA A 146 -18.32 -5.24 -4.19
CA ALA A 146 -17.82 -6.32 -3.34
C ALA A 146 -17.50 -5.79 -1.93
N PRO A 147 -18.49 -5.59 -1.05
CA PRO A 147 -18.26 -5.10 0.31
C PRO A 147 -17.33 -6.00 1.14
N SER A 148 -17.34 -7.32 0.91
CA SER A 148 -16.45 -8.28 1.56
C SER A 148 -14.97 -8.02 1.32
N LEU A 149 -14.62 -7.28 0.25
CA LEU A 149 -13.25 -6.93 -0.10
C LEU A 149 -12.79 -5.58 0.47
N ASP A 150 -13.58 -4.92 1.35
CA ASP A 150 -13.24 -3.60 1.91
C ASP A 150 -11.90 -3.60 2.67
N LEU A 151 -11.63 -4.66 3.42
CA LEU A 151 -10.42 -4.80 4.24
C LEU A 151 -9.33 -5.67 3.59
N VAL A 152 -9.52 -6.14 2.37
CA VAL A 152 -8.57 -7.01 1.66
C VAL A 152 -7.45 -6.16 1.08
N LEU A 153 -6.25 -6.24 1.65
CA LEU A 153 -5.09 -5.43 1.24
C LEU A 153 -4.74 -5.61 -0.25
N ALA A 154 -4.91 -6.82 -0.80
CA ALA A 154 -4.70 -7.09 -2.23
C ALA A 154 -5.64 -6.30 -3.15
N ASN A 155 -6.78 -5.84 -2.63
CA ASN A 155 -7.78 -5.02 -3.34
C ASN A 155 -7.55 -3.51 -3.18
N LEU A 156 -6.52 -3.06 -2.44
CA LEU A 156 -6.29 -1.66 -2.13
C LEU A 156 -5.11 -1.09 -2.91
N GLU A 157 -5.33 0.05 -3.57
CA GLU A 157 -4.35 0.68 -4.45
C GLU A 157 -4.27 2.19 -4.23
N PHE A 158 -3.07 2.75 -4.31
CA PHE A 158 -2.87 4.19 -4.37
C PHE A 158 -3.33 4.75 -5.71
N MET A 159 -4.07 5.85 -5.67
CA MET A 159 -4.58 6.53 -6.85
C MET A 159 -4.72 8.04 -6.62
N PRO A 160 -4.42 8.90 -7.61
CA PRO A 160 -4.76 10.32 -7.58
C PRO A 160 -6.26 10.52 -7.33
N HIS A 161 -6.62 11.52 -6.54
CA HIS A 161 -7.99 11.76 -6.12
C HIS A 161 -8.98 11.90 -7.29
N SER A 162 -8.61 12.64 -8.32
CA SER A 162 -9.46 12.83 -9.52
C SER A 162 -9.68 11.54 -10.31
N LEU A 163 -8.66 10.66 -10.37
CA LEU A 163 -8.81 9.35 -11.00
C LEU A 163 -9.73 8.43 -10.21
N ASN A 164 -9.63 8.46 -8.87
CA ASN A 164 -10.52 7.69 -8.00
C ASN A 164 -11.98 8.10 -8.20
N LEU A 165 -12.26 9.41 -8.24
CA LEU A 165 -13.60 9.93 -8.51
C LEU A 165 -14.14 9.50 -9.88
N ARG A 166 -13.29 9.58 -10.93
CA ARG A 166 -13.70 9.18 -12.30
C ARG A 166 -13.94 7.68 -12.45
N LYS A 167 -13.17 6.87 -11.74
CA LYS A 167 -13.34 5.41 -11.75
C LYS A 167 -14.69 5.02 -11.17
N GLY A 168 -15.07 5.61 -10.02
CA GLY A 168 -16.33 5.29 -9.35
C GLY A 168 -16.48 3.79 -9.08
N ALA A 169 -17.67 3.25 -9.36
CA ALA A 169 -17.98 1.83 -9.19
C ALA A 169 -17.82 0.99 -10.48
N LYS A 170 -17.10 1.50 -11.48
CA LYS A 170 -16.91 0.81 -12.77
C LYS A 170 -16.03 -0.43 -12.60
N ILE A 171 -16.42 -1.49 -13.28
CA ILE A 171 -15.67 -2.73 -13.42
C ILE A 171 -15.25 -2.87 -14.89
N GLY A 172 -13.98 -3.19 -15.11
CA GLY A 172 -13.42 -3.51 -16.41
C GLY A 172 -12.51 -4.73 -16.30
N GLN A 173 -11.84 -5.11 -17.38
CA GLN A 173 -11.05 -6.35 -17.47
C GLN A 173 -10.05 -6.49 -16.31
N ARG A 174 -9.36 -5.42 -15.93
CA ARG A 174 -8.40 -5.46 -14.81
C ARG A 174 -9.03 -5.87 -13.47
N GLN A 175 -10.26 -5.42 -13.21
CA GLN A 175 -11.00 -5.77 -11.99
C GLN A 175 -11.43 -7.24 -12.05
N LEU A 176 -11.90 -7.71 -13.20
CA LEU A 176 -12.30 -9.10 -13.41
C LEU A 176 -11.11 -10.05 -13.24
N ASP A 177 -9.96 -9.72 -13.82
CA ASP A 177 -8.74 -10.51 -13.65
C ASP A 177 -8.34 -10.63 -12.17
N LEU A 178 -8.59 -9.59 -11.38
CA LEU A 178 -8.36 -9.64 -9.93
C LEU A 178 -9.41 -10.48 -9.22
N VAL A 179 -10.68 -10.41 -9.62
CA VAL A 179 -11.78 -11.22 -9.07
C VAL A 179 -11.45 -12.71 -9.21
N ASP A 180 -11.02 -13.14 -10.41
CA ASP A 180 -10.63 -14.52 -10.67
C ASP A 180 -9.45 -14.98 -9.81
N LYS A 181 -8.44 -14.12 -9.67
CA LYS A 181 -7.29 -14.39 -8.80
C LYS A 181 -7.66 -14.47 -7.33
N LEU A 182 -8.57 -13.63 -6.86
CA LEU A 182 -9.05 -13.66 -5.47
C LEU A 182 -9.89 -14.91 -5.18
N LEU A 183 -10.69 -15.39 -6.16
CA LEU A 183 -11.36 -16.69 -6.07
C LEU A 183 -10.33 -17.82 -5.98
N ALA A 184 -9.37 -17.87 -6.90
CA ALA A 184 -8.31 -18.88 -6.90
C ALA A 184 -7.45 -18.87 -5.61
N ALA A 185 -7.29 -17.69 -5.00
CA ALA A 185 -6.59 -17.50 -3.73
C ALA A 185 -7.44 -17.86 -2.48
N GLY A 186 -8.71 -18.25 -2.66
CA GLY A 186 -9.63 -18.52 -1.55
C GLY A 186 -10.02 -17.29 -0.72
N VAL A 187 -9.87 -16.10 -1.28
CA VAL A 187 -10.26 -14.81 -0.66
C VAL A 187 -11.73 -14.50 -0.94
N LEU A 188 -12.21 -14.86 -2.13
CA LEU A 188 -13.63 -14.85 -2.50
C LEU A 188 -14.16 -16.30 -2.55
N ASN A 189 -15.42 -16.48 -2.19
CA ASN A 189 -16.13 -17.73 -2.48
C ASN A 189 -16.79 -17.67 -3.89
N ARG A 190 -17.31 -18.82 -4.35
CA ARG A 190 -17.92 -18.93 -5.70
C ARG A 190 -19.17 -18.08 -5.86
N GLU A 191 -19.94 -17.90 -4.81
CA GLU A 191 -21.17 -17.10 -4.83
C GLU A 191 -20.84 -15.61 -4.97
N GLU A 192 -19.90 -15.10 -4.17
CA GLU A 192 -19.41 -13.73 -4.29
C GLU A 192 -18.80 -13.45 -5.67
N HIS A 193 -17.97 -14.36 -6.17
CA HIS A 193 -17.40 -14.28 -7.51
C HIS A 193 -18.49 -14.17 -8.57
N ALA A 194 -19.47 -15.08 -8.58
CA ALA A 194 -20.57 -15.07 -9.54
C ALA A 194 -21.40 -13.79 -9.47
N ALA A 195 -21.66 -13.27 -8.25
CA ALA A 195 -22.39 -12.03 -8.04
C ALA A 195 -21.65 -10.81 -8.60
N ILE A 196 -20.32 -10.77 -8.51
CA ILE A 196 -19.49 -9.69 -9.07
C ILE A 196 -19.49 -9.76 -10.60
N MET A 197 -19.29 -10.96 -11.17
CA MET A 197 -19.27 -11.18 -12.62
C MET A 197 -20.62 -10.83 -13.29
N ALA A 198 -21.74 -11.15 -12.63
CA ALA A 198 -23.08 -10.81 -13.13
C ALA A 198 -23.33 -9.28 -13.20
N ARG A 199 -22.71 -8.47 -12.36
CA ARG A 199 -22.84 -7.01 -12.40
C ARG A 199 -22.19 -6.35 -13.61
N GLU A 200 -21.13 -6.96 -14.15
CA GLU A 200 -20.53 -6.49 -15.41
C GLU A 200 -21.50 -6.63 -16.58
N THR A 201 -22.16 -7.79 -16.68
CA THR A 201 -23.12 -8.09 -17.76
C THR A 201 -24.26 -7.06 -17.78
N LEU A 202 -24.69 -6.58 -16.63
CA LEU A 202 -25.73 -5.55 -16.51
C LEU A 202 -25.21 -4.14 -16.83
N GLY A 203 -23.92 -3.85 -16.59
CA GLY A 203 -23.29 -2.55 -16.91
C GLY A 203 -23.05 -2.32 -18.41
N TYR A 204 -22.88 -3.39 -19.19
CA TYR A 204 -22.73 -3.34 -20.65
C TYR A 204 -24.06 -3.20 -21.40
N ALA A 205 -25.19 -3.59 -20.81
CA ALA A 205 -26.52 -3.51 -21.42
C ALA A 205 -27.20 -2.15 -21.28
N GLY A 206 -26.56 -1.19 -20.62
CA GLY A 206 -27.14 0.13 -20.27
C GLY A 206 -26.43 1.36 -20.90
N ASN A 207 -25.58 1.18 -21.93
CA ASN A 207 -24.99 2.28 -22.69
C ASN A 207 -25.37 2.24 -24.17
#